data_c6d3daa0590542ad6064761a8c445516
#
_entry.id   c6d3daa0590542ad6064761a8c445516
#
_cell.length_a   1.000
_cell.length_b   1.000
_cell.length_c   1.000
_cell.angle_alpha   90.00
_cell.angle_beta   90.00
_cell.angle_gamma   90.00
#
_symmetry.space_group_name_H-M   'P 1'
#
loop_
_entity.id
_entity.type
_entity.pdbx_description
1 polymer ?
#
loop_
_entity_poly.entity_id
_entity_poly.type
_entity_poly.pdbx_seq_one_letter_code
_entity_poly.pdbx_strand_id
1 'polypeptide(L)'
;MYDLQKVIVIGAGPAGLAAAIRLAQHNKLNPVIYELRNPDAAGIGGSLGIPANGLRVLYRLGLWDMMLRRGVEISKTILHSAAGSILREVDVATEPKQQTGFGYFRINRVDLVQCLRDAAQERQIPIHYGKQLTSIDEHGGDRVTVTFSDGTSDTASLLLGCDGIHSTVRRLYVDPEMKPVYSGFGAISAIVDDVDSHERKDATCLHSTITPQGMLATAPCAANQTFWFFSKEVPLPPATDSGDERDGWSLYRQNELAAWRSSLSSVLDCMQGQWGQYMRQLVGSSKDLHFYPHYRLPLGGRWFVPSGSGRDSPRTLLLGDAAHAVQPHAGQGVALAVEDVLLLSGLLTQYQAGEYTALEEVFGRFDRIRRPRIEQINELASRNGRMRRNQSPWLVWFKEWYMWFMLHINWFWGMSMSGVSNGDILYDVEAELK
;
A
#
# COMPACT_ATOMS: atom_id res chain seq x y z
N MET A 1 -10.40 34.00 10.36
CA MET A 1 -10.25 32.87 9.41
C MET A 1 -8.78 32.81 9.04
N TYR A 2 -8.06 31.79 9.49
CA TYR A 2 -6.63 31.65 9.18
C TYR A 2 -6.48 31.28 7.73
N ASP A 3 -5.67 32.06 6.98
CA ASP A 3 -5.47 31.86 5.54
C ASP A 3 -4.54 30.64 5.30
N LEU A 4 -5.15 29.49 4.98
CA LEU A 4 -4.41 28.31 4.53
C LEU A 4 -3.95 28.57 3.09
N GLN A 5 -2.68 28.87 2.89
CA GLN A 5 -2.15 29.09 1.54
C GLN A 5 -1.12 28.05 1.14
N LYS A 6 -0.05 27.95 1.91
CA LYS A 6 1.07 27.05 1.62
C LYS A 6 0.97 25.77 2.45
N VAL A 7 1.24 24.64 1.81
CA VAL A 7 1.30 23.32 2.45
C VAL A 7 2.66 22.69 2.17
N ILE A 8 3.35 22.29 3.22
CA ILE A 8 4.56 21.46 3.10
C ILE A 8 4.13 20.00 3.16
N VAL A 9 4.63 19.20 2.21
CA VAL A 9 4.42 17.75 2.15
C VAL A 9 5.78 17.06 2.27
N ILE A 10 5.98 16.25 3.28
CA ILE A 10 7.19 15.44 3.44
C ILE A 10 6.95 14.04 2.89
N GLY A 11 7.69 13.72 1.82
CA GLY A 11 7.64 12.46 1.09
C GLY A 11 6.94 12.55 -0.27
N ALA A 12 7.63 12.13 -1.35
CA ALA A 12 7.12 12.05 -2.72
C ALA A 12 6.66 10.62 -3.08
N GLY A 13 6.10 9.89 -2.11
CA GLY A 13 5.39 8.63 -2.33
C GLY A 13 3.94 8.85 -2.81
N PRO A 14 3.17 7.76 -3.03
CA PRO A 14 1.78 7.87 -3.50
C PRO A 14 0.91 8.80 -2.64
N ALA A 15 1.03 8.75 -1.30
CA ALA A 15 0.27 9.62 -0.40
C ALA A 15 0.60 11.10 -0.62
N GLY A 16 1.89 11.46 -0.61
CA GLY A 16 2.32 12.86 -0.68
C GLY A 16 2.05 13.49 -2.03
N LEU A 17 2.34 12.77 -3.12
CA LEU A 17 2.05 13.25 -4.47
C LEU A 17 0.54 13.42 -4.68
N ALA A 18 -0.27 12.43 -4.28
CA ALA A 18 -1.73 12.52 -4.37
C ALA A 18 -2.29 13.68 -3.51
N ALA A 19 -1.76 13.89 -2.30
CA ALA A 19 -2.15 15.00 -1.44
C ALA A 19 -1.84 16.35 -2.10
N ALA A 20 -0.63 16.53 -2.59
CA ALA A 20 -0.24 17.77 -3.25
C ALA A 20 -1.12 18.06 -4.48
N ILE A 21 -1.34 17.06 -5.35
CA ILE A 21 -2.19 17.19 -6.52
C ILE A 21 -3.62 17.60 -6.11
N ARG A 22 -4.20 16.88 -5.15
CA ARG A 22 -5.59 17.13 -4.72
C ARG A 22 -5.76 18.50 -4.09
N LEU A 23 -4.85 18.89 -3.19
CA LEU A 23 -4.91 20.18 -2.51
C LEU A 23 -4.75 21.36 -3.47
N ALA A 24 -3.86 21.25 -4.47
CA ALA A 24 -3.72 22.26 -5.52
C ALA A 24 -4.98 22.36 -6.38
N GLN A 25 -5.53 21.22 -6.82
CA GLN A 25 -6.69 21.19 -7.71
C GLN A 25 -7.97 21.69 -7.05
N HIS A 26 -8.28 21.14 -5.87
CA HIS A 26 -9.59 21.28 -5.24
C HIS A 26 -9.63 22.39 -4.18
N ASN A 27 -8.64 22.42 -3.30
CA ASN A 27 -8.60 23.38 -2.20
C ASN A 27 -7.90 24.70 -2.57
N LYS A 28 -7.31 24.80 -3.76
CA LYS A 28 -6.56 25.98 -4.24
C LYS A 28 -5.39 26.36 -3.31
N LEU A 29 -4.79 25.37 -2.68
CA LEU A 29 -3.59 25.54 -1.85
C LEU A 29 -2.32 25.42 -2.69
N ASN A 30 -1.21 25.92 -2.15
CA ASN A 30 0.12 25.91 -2.79
C ASN A 30 1.02 24.84 -2.13
N PRO A 31 0.93 23.56 -2.51
CA PRO A 31 1.76 22.51 -1.96
C PRO A 31 3.19 22.59 -2.49
N VAL A 32 4.15 22.28 -1.60
CA VAL A 32 5.56 22.07 -1.91
C VAL A 32 5.96 20.71 -1.31
N ILE A 33 6.58 19.85 -2.11
CA ILE A 33 6.97 18.50 -1.70
C ILE A 33 8.48 18.47 -1.41
N TYR A 34 8.86 17.85 -0.29
CA TYR A 34 10.25 17.57 0.10
C TYR A 34 10.46 16.06 0.19
N GLU A 35 11.38 15.54 -0.60
CA GLU A 35 11.70 14.10 -0.70
C GLU A 35 13.16 13.86 -0.30
N LEU A 36 13.37 12.83 0.53
CA LEU A 36 14.70 12.42 0.99
C LEU A 36 15.55 11.84 -0.15
N ARG A 37 14.95 11.03 -1.01
CA ARG A 37 15.67 10.31 -2.08
C ARG A 37 15.77 11.14 -3.33
N ASN A 38 16.82 10.89 -4.11
CA ASN A 38 16.93 11.46 -5.45
C ASN A 38 15.95 10.77 -6.43
N PRO A 39 15.52 11.43 -7.51
CA PRO A 39 14.60 10.85 -8.49
C PRO A 39 15.07 9.51 -9.07
N ASP A 40 16.37 9.39 -9.32
CA ASP A 40 17.00 8.20 -9.91
C ASP A 40 17.13 7.03 -8.91
N ALA A 41 17.07 7.33 -7.62
CA ALA A 41 16.97 6.33 -6.55
C ALA A 41 15.54 5.77 -6.41
N ALA A 42 14.69 5.95 -7.42
CA ALA A 42 13.34 5.41 -7.51
C ALA A 42 13.41 3.91 -7.30
N GLY A 43 13.03 3.51 -6.12
CA GLY A 43 13.35 2.22 -5.55
C GLY A 43 12.84 1.08 -6.41
N ILE A 44 13.58 0.04 -6.37
CA ILE A 44 13.19 -1.32 -6.71
C ILE A 44 11.78 -1.53 -6.12
N GLY A 45 10.76 -1.46 -6.96
CA GLY A 45 9.36 -1.56 -6.56
C GLY A 45 8.76 -2.85 -7.06
N GLY A 46 8.01 -3.55 -6.21
CA GLY A 46 7.13 -4.61 -6.67
C GLY A 46 5.91 -4.05 -7.44
N SER A 47 5.00 -4.93 -7.80
CA SER A 47 3.72 -4.53 -8.37
C SER A 47 2.68 -4.29 -7.28
N LEU A 48 1.81 -3.34 -7.51
CA LEU A 48 0.71 -2.94 -6.64
C LEU A 48 -0.63 -3.43 -7.21
N GLY A 49 -1.49 -3.92 -6.33
CA GLY A 49 -2.89 -4.12 -6.64
C GLY A 49 -3.69 -2.95 -6.07
N ILE A 50 -4.55 -2.36 -6.87
CA ILE A 50 -5.38 -1.21 -6.48
C ILE A 50 -6.84 -1.58 -6.70
N PRO A 51 -7.61 -1.76 -5.63
CA PRO A 51 -9.04 -2.05 -5.71
C PRO A 51 -9.87 -0.81 -6.03
N ALA A 52 -11.16 -1.01 -6.29
CA ALA A 52 -12.10 0.01 -6.77
C ALA A 52 -12.14 1.28 -5.90
N ASN A 53 -12.09 1.16 -4.57
CA ASN A 53 -12.05 2.31 -3.66
C ASN A 53 -10.86 3.24 -3.93
N GLY A 54 -9.66 2.68 -4.14
CA GLY A 54 -8.47 3.46 -4.49
C GLY A 54 -8.53 4.01 -5.93
N LEU A 55 -9.03 3.22 -6.89
CA LEU A 55 -9.11 3.63 -8.29
C LEU A 55 -10.04 4.83 -8.49
N ARG A 56 -11.17 4.88 -7.77
CA ARG A 56 -12.08 6.05 -7.78
C ARG A 56 -11.37 7.35 -7.44
N VAL A 57 -10.50 7.32 -6.42
CA VAL A 57 -9.73 8.49 -6.01
C VAL A 57 -8.70 8.86 -7.05
N LEU A 58 -7.93 7.88 -7.56
CA LEU A 58 -6.91 8.12 -8.59
C LEU A 58 -7.52 8.63 -9.90
N TYR A 59 -8.71 8.17 -10.27
CA TYR A 59 -9.49 8.72 -11.38
C TYR A 59 -9.82 10.21 -11.17
N ARG A 60 -10.28 10.60 -9.98
CA ARG A 60 -10.57 12.00 -9.64
C ARG A 60 -9.33 12.91 -9.63
N LEU A 61 -8.16 12.33 -9.42
CA LEU A 61 -6.88 13.04 -9.56
C LEU A 61 -6.45 13.21 -11.04
N GLY A 62 -7.20 12.61 -12.00
CA GLY A 62 -6.91 12.67 -13.42
C GLY A 62 -5.82 11.71 -13.88
N LEU A 63 -5.58 10.61 -13.13
CA LEU A 63 -4.47 9.69 -13.41
C LEU A 63 -4.86 8.49 -14.28
N TRP A 64 -6.15 8.26 -14.50
CA TRP A 64 -6.66 6.99 -15.06
C TRP A 64 -6.05 6.67 -16.43
N ASP A 65 -6.04 7.60 -17.36
CA ASP A 65 -5.52 7.37 -18.71
C ASP A 65 -4.00 7.10 -18.72
N MET A 66 -3.26 7.74 -17.82
CA MET A 66 -1.82 7.46 -17.66
C MET A 66 -1.58 6.09 -17.08
N MET A 67 -2.40 5.67 -16.13
CA MET A 67 -2.33 4.35 -15.49
C MET A 67 -2.70 3.24 -16.46
N LEU A 68 -3.76 3.40 -17.27
CA LEU A 68 -4.18 2.42 -18.28
C LEU A 68 -3.07 2.09 -19.29
N ARG A 69 -2.23 3.05 -19.61
CA ARG A 69 -1.08 2.82 -20.52
C ARG A 69 0.06 2.03 -19.87
N ARG A 70 0.11 1.93 -18.54
CA ARG A 70 1.25 1.37 -17.78
C ARG A 70 0.90 0.15 -16.94
N GLY A 71 -0.38 -0.15 -16.78
CA GLY A 71 -0.86 -1.25 -15.94
C GLY A 71 -1.91 -2.11 -16.63
N VAL A 72 -2.54 -3.00 -15.88
CA VAL A 72 -3.49 -4.00 -16.39
C VAL A 72 -4.70 -4.10 -15.47
N GLU A 73 -5.91 -4.11 -16.04
CA GLU A 73 -7.13 -4.47 -15.33
C GLU A 73 -7.17 -6.00 -15.09
N ILE A 74 -7.51 -6.40 -13.88
CA ILE A 74 -7.66 -7.80 -13.50
C ILE A 74 -9.15 -8.13 -13.46
N SER A 75 -9.53 -9.16 -14.20
CA SER A 75 -10.91 -9.64 -14.26
C SER A 75 -11.20 -10.72 -13.23
N LYS A 76 -10.25 -11.62 -12.99
CA LYS A 76 -10.44 -12.79 -12.13
C LYS A 76 -9.26 -13.04 -11.20
N THR A 77 -9.56 -13.65 -10.06
CA THR A 77 -8.57 -14.32 -9.21
C THR A 77 -8.78 -15.83 -9.30
N ILE A 78 -7.72 -16.56 -9.56
CA ILE A 78 -7.73 -18.03 -9.66
C ILE A 78 -6.91 -18.60 -8.50
N LEU A 79 -7.57 -19.38 -7.66
CA LEU A 79 -6.93 -20.07 -6.55
C LEU A 79 -6.58 -21.50 -6.97
N HIS A 80 -5.31 -21.86 -6.82
CA HIS A 80 -4.79 -23.20 -7.09
C HIS A 80 -4.52 -23.97 -5.78
N SER A 81 -4.66 -25.28 -5.84
CA SER A 81 -4.16 -26.19 -4.81
C SER A 81 -2.64 -26.20 -4.78
N ALA A 82 -2.05 -26.72 -3.70
CA ALA A 82 -0.60 -26.94 -3.63
C ALA A 82 -0.08 -27.88 -4.75
N ALA A 83 -0.92 -28.79 -5.25
CA ALA A 83 -0.62 -29.67 -6.38
C ALA A 83 -0.84 -28.99 -7.75
N GLY A 84 -1.40 -27.80 -7.83
CA GLY A 84 -1.58 -27.02 -9.05
C GLY A 84 -2.95 -27.09 -9.71
N SER A 85 -3.91 -27.86 -9.16
CA SER A 85 -5.28 -27.89 -9.69
C SER A 85 -6.03 -26.61 -9.33
N ILE A 86 -6.95 -26.17 -10.19
CA ILE A 86 -7.82 -25.02 -9.88
C ILE A 86 -8.82 -25.42 -8.81
N LEU A 87 -8.82 -24.71 -7.68
CA LEU A 87 -9.80 -24.84 -6.59
C LEU A 87 -10.97 -23.90 -6.78
N ARG A 88 -10.71 -22.68 -7.25
CA ARG A 88 -11.74 -21.64 -7.42
C ARG A 88 -11.30 -20.57 -8.41
N GLU A 89 -12.26 -20.09 -9.17
CA GLU A 89 -12.19 -18.82 -9.89
C GLU A 89 -13.17 -17.82 -9.26
N VAL A 90 -12.72 -16.59 -9.08
CA VAL A 90 -13.52 -15.49 -8.51
C VAL A 90 -13.43 -14.30 -9.45
N ASP A 91 -14.58 -13.84 -9.93
CA ASP A 91 -14.66 -12.55 -10.62
C ASP A 91 -14.44 -11.42 -9.60
N VAL A 92 -13.46 -10.58 -9.85
CA VAL A 92 -13.10 -9.45 -8.99
C VAL A 92 -13.35 -8.10 -9.65
N ALA A 93 -13.91 -8.10 -10.84
CA ALA A 93 -14.12 -6.89 -11.64
C ALA A 93 -15.61 -6.56 -11.84
N THR A 94 -16.47 -7.52 -12.13
CA THR A 94 -17.82 -7.26 -12.62
C THR A 94 -18.67 -6.50 -11.59
N GLU A 95 -18.80 -7.02 -10.38
CA GLU A 95 -19.62 -6.37 -9.36
C GLU A 95 -19.04 -5.02 -8.91
N PRO A 96 -17.75 -4.87 -8.59
CA PRO A 96 -17.17 -3.57 -8.29
C PRO A 96 -17.34 -2.57 -9.44
N LYS A 97 -17.17 -3.01 -10.69
CA LYS A 97 -17.35 -2.15 -11.87
C LYS A 97 -18.77 -1.63 -12.02
N GLN A 98 -19.77 -2.49 -11.77
CA GLN A 98 -21.18 -2.10 -11.80
C GLN A 98 -21.54 -1.05 -10.74
N GLN A 99 -20.96 -1.17 -9.54
CA GLN A 99 -21.28 -0.30 -8.41
C GLN A 99 -20.45 0.99 -8.38
N THR A 100 -19.19 0.96 -8.85
CA THR A 100 -18.24 2.06 -8.69
C THR A 100 -17.70 2.62 -10.00
N GLY A 101 -17.90 1.93 -11.12
CA GLY A 101 -17.25 2.19 -12.40
C GLY A 101 -15.86 1.56 -12.54
N PHE A 102 -15.28 0.97 -11.46
CA PHE A 102 -13.93 0.43 -11.43
C PHE A 102 -13.90 -0.99 -10.87
N GLY A 103 -13.00 -1.83 -11.41
CA GLY A 103 -12.73 -3.18 -10.94
C GLY A 103 -11.48 -3.25 -10.05
N TYR A 104 -10.55 -4.11 -10.42
CA TYR A 104 -9.26 -4.29 -9.76
C TYR A 104 -8.14 -4.04 -10.78
N PHE A 105 -7.14 -3.27 -10.41
CA PHE A 105 -6.07 -2.85 -11.31
C PHE A 105 -4.70 -3.20 -10.75
N ARG A 106 -3.78 -3.59 -11.61
CA ARG A 106 -2.39 -3.83 -11.23
C ARG A 106 -1.46 -2.94 -12.04
N ILE A 107 -0.45 -2.42 -11.35
CA ILE A 107 0.56 -1.53 -11.94
C ILE A 107 1.87 -1.69 -11.17
N ASN A 108 3.01 -1.51 -11.83
CA ASN A 108 4.27 -1.42 -11.12
C ASN A 108 4.30 -0.18 -10.22
N ARG A 109 4.86 -0.31 -9.03
CA ARG A 109 4.93 0.80 -8.08
C ARG A 109 5.66 2.01 -8.66
N VAL A 110 6.71 1.75 -9.44
CA VAL A 110 7.48 2.81 -10.11
C VAL A 110 6.61 3.58 -11.10
N ASP A 111 5.80 2.87 -11.89
CA ASP A 111 4.90 3.44 -12.89
C ASP A 111 3.78 4.28 -12.25
N LEU A 112 3.19 3.80 -11.14
CA LEU A 112 2.21 4.59 -10.40
C LEU A 112 2.81 5.90 -9.86
N VAL A 113 4.00 5.82 -9.26
CA VAL A 113 4.70 7.00 -8.75
C VAL A 113 5.06 7.95 -9.89
N GLN A 114 5.44 7.41 -11.06
CA GLN A 114 5.73 8.24 -12.24
C GLN A 114 4.46 8.92 -12.77
N CYS A 115 3.31 8.25 -12.86
CA CYS A 115 2.04 8.89 -13.20
C CYS A 115 1.71 10.05 -12.26
N LEU A 116 1.91 9.86 -10.96
CA LEU A 116 1.69 10.91 -9.96
C LEU A 116 2.69 12.06 -10.09
N ARG A 117 3.97 11.78 -10.38
CA ARG A 117 4.98 12.82 -10.63
C ARG A 117 4.67 13.64 -11.89
N ASP A 118 4.32 12.97 -12.99
CA ASP A 118 3.94 13.60 -14.23
C ASP A 118 2.75 14.56 -13.98
N ALA A 119 1.73 14.09 -13.26
CA ALA A 119 0.57 14.91 -12.91
C ALA A 119 0.89 16.08 -11.97
N ALA A 120 1.84 15.92 -11.05
CA ALA A 120 2.32 17.01 -10.20
C ALA A 120 3.11 18.06 -11.02
N GLN A 121 3.94 17.60 -11.95
CA GLN A 121 4.73 18.45 -12.83
C GLN A 121 3.83 19.27 -13.77
N GLU A 122 2.80 18.67 -14.38
CA GLU A 122 1.80 19.35 -15.20
C GLU A 122 1.12 20.51 -14.44
N ARG A 123 1.01 20.39 -13.12
CA ARG A 123 0.43 21.40 -12.21
C ARG A 123 1.46 22.32 -11.60
N GLN A 124 2.71 22.23 -12.04
CA GLN A 124 3.81 23.05 -11.56
C GLN A 124 4.02 22.96 -10.03
N ILE A 125 3.72 21.80 -9.43
CA ILE A 125 3.94 21.55 -8.00
C ILE A 125 5.43 21.32 -7.77
N PRO A 126 6.12 22.15 -6.95
CA PRO A 126 7.55 21.99 -6.70
C PRO A 126 7.83 20.69 -5.92
N ILE A 127 8.86 19.93 -6.37
CA ILE A 127 9.39 18.77 -5.66
C ILE A 127 10.88 18.98 -5.44
N HIS A 128 11.29 19.08 -4.18
CA HIS A 128 12.67 19.22 -3.77
C HIS A 128 13.23 17.87 -3.30
N TYR A 129 14.19 17.33 -4.01
CA TYR A 129 14.82 16.06 -3.72
C TYR A 129 16.09 16.21 -2.86
N GLY A 130 16.55 15.12 -2.23
CA GLY A 130 17.73 15.12 -1.37
C GLY A 130 17.52 15.86 -0.03
N LYS A 131 16.26 16.08 0.38
CA LYS A 131 15.90 16.87 1.56
C LYS A 131 15.62 15.96 2.75
N GLN A 132 16.58 15.85 3.65
CA GLN A 132 16.45 15.12 4.90
C GLN A 132 15.93 16.05 6.00
N LEU A 133 14.70 15.81 6.46
CA LEU A 133 14.08 16.55 7.55
C LEU A 133 14.82 16.31 8.86
N THR A 134 15.16 17.38 9.59
CA THR A 134 15.90 17.33 10.87
C THR A 134 15.11 17.92 12.04
N SER A 135 14.24 18.91 11.80
CA SER A 135 13.39 19.46 12.87
C SER A 135 12.06 20.00 12.33
N ILE A 136 11.09 20.05 13.21
CA ILE A 136 9.77 20.64 13.00
C ILE A 136 9.50 21.57 14.18
N ASP A 137 9.12 22.81 13.90
CA ASP A 137 8.79 23.84 14.87
C ASP A 137 7.38 24.39 14.56
N GLU A 138 6.46 24.19 15.50
CA GLU A 138 5.08 24.70 15.49
C GLU A 138 4.88 25.84 16.55
N HIS A 139 5.96 26.40 17.07
CA HIS A 139 5.88 27.48 18.05
C HIS A 139 5.59 28.83 17.37
N GLY A 140 4.41 29.36 17.53
CA GLY A 140 4.09 30.68 16.98
C GLY A 140 2.73 30.80 16.29
N GLY A 141 1.77 29.97 16.65
CA GLY A 141 0.36 30.19 16.35
C GLY A 141 -0.13 29.59 15.03
N ASP A 142 0.07 30.24 13.89
CA ASP A 142 -0.62 29.88 12.64
C ASP A 142 0.28 29.23 11.58
N ARG A 143 1.53 28.90 11.92
CA ARG A 143 2.53 28.37 11.00
C ARG A 143 3.35 27.21 11.57
N VAL A 144 3.88 26.39 10.67
CA VAL A 144 4.85 25.33 10.97
C VAL A 144 6.08 25.54 10.12
N THR A 145 7.26 25.46 10.75
CA THR A 145 8.56 25.55 10.09
C THR A 145 9.27 24.21 10.12
N VAL A 146 9.81 23.80 8.98
CA VAL A 146 10.64 22.60 8.84
C VAL A 146 12.08 23.00 8.52
N THR A 147 13.06 22.26 9.06
CA THR A 147 14.46 22.45 8.75
C THR A 147 15.05 21.15 8.20
N PHE A 148 15.95 21.27 7.24
CA PHE A 148 16.60 20.15 6.59
C PHE A 148 18.09 20.08 6.94
N SER A 149 18.71 18.91 6.71
CA SER A 149 20.11 18.64 7.05
C SER A 149 21.13 19.52 6.30
N ASP A 150 20.72 20.11 5.18
CA ASP A 150 21.52 21.07 4.41
C ASP A 150 21.46 22.52 4.94
N GLY A 151 20.80 22.72 6.09
CA GLY A 151 20.62 24.01 6.73
C GLY A 151 19.49 24.87 6.16
N THR A 152 18.83 24.43 5.11
CA THR A 152 17.67 25.14 4.57
C THR A 152 16.43 24.93 5.43
N SER A 153 15.52 25.90 5.45
CA SER A 153 14.25 25.83 6.14
C SER A 153 13.10 26.33 5.25
N ASP A 154 11.89 25.91 5.57
CA ASP A 154 10.68 26.38 4.93
C ASP A 154 9.52 26.46 5.92
N THR A 155 8.61 27.41 5.70
CA THR A 155 7.47 27.69 6.58
C THR A 155 6.16 27.65 5.81
N ALA A 156 5.14 27.01 6.39
CA ALA A 156 3.82 26.87 5.81
C ALA A 156 2.70 26.99 6.84
N SER A 157 1.46 27.04 6.39
CA SER A 157 0.27 27.00 7.23
C SER A 157 -0.18 25.57 7.59
N LEU A 158 0.33 24.56 6.87
CA LEU A 158 0.01 23.15 7.09
C LEU A 158 1.22 22.29 6.72
N LEU A 159 1.51 21.26 7.52
CA LEU A 159 2.51 20.22 7.26
C LEU A 159 1.83 18.85 7.16
N LEU A 160 2.08 18.13 6.08
CA LEU A 160 1.61 16.76 5.89
C LEU A 160 2.80 15.80 5.92
N GLY A 161 2.80 14.87 6.88
CA GLY A 161 3.76 13.77 6.95
C GLY A 161 3.29 12.60 6.08
N CYS A 162 3.91 12.42 4.90
CA CYS A 162 3.62 11.38 3.91
C CYS A 162 4.85 10.51 3.62
N ASP A 163 5.78 10.45 4.56
CA ASP A 163 7.13 9.89 4.44
C ASP A 163 7.22 8.39 4.79
N GLY A 164 6.08 7.71 4.79
CA GLY A 164 5.98 6.26 4.86
C GLY A 164 6.15 5.67 6.26
N ILE A 165 6.24 4.35 6.33
CA ILE A 165 6.24 3.60 7.59
C ILE A 165 7.37 4.01 8.57
N HIS A 166 8.51 4.43 8.06
CA HIS A 166 9.64 4.96 8.86
C HIS A 166 9.60 6.49 9.01
N SER A 167 8.40 7.06 9.03
CA SER A 167 8.17 8.51 9.04
C SER A 167 9.07 9.26 10.03
N THR A 168 9.78 10.24 9.49
CA THR A 168 10.57 11.20 10.27
C THR A 168 9.68 12.22 10.95
N VAL A 169 8.59 12.65 10.28
CA VAL A 169 7.58 13.55 10.85
C VAL A 169 6.94 12.93 12.10
N ARG A 170 6.55 11.65 12.02
CA ARG A 170 6.03 10.93 13.20
C ARG A 170 7.05 10.87 14.32
N ARG A 171 8.26 10.42 14.01
CA ARG A 171 9.32 10.18 15.01
C ARG A 171 9.82 11.47 15.69
N LEU A 172 9.95 12.55 14.94
CA LEU A 172 10.46 13.82 15.48
C LEU A 172 9.39 14.62 16.22
N TYR A 173 8.10 14.46 15.84
CA TYR A 173 7.10 15.42 16.26
C TYR A 173 5.79 14.83 16.74
N VAL A 174 5.11 14.00 15.93
CA VAL A 174 3.72 13.61 16.20
C VAL A 174 3.61 12.51 17.26
N ASP A 175 4.40 11.45 17.11
CA ASP A 175 4.37 10.29 18.00
C ASP A 175 5.75 9.59 18.05
N PRO A 176 6.72 10.13 18.81
CA PRO A 176 8.07 9.57 18.89
C PRO A 176 8.15 8.12 19.39
N GLU A 177 7.20 7.72 20.23
CA GLU A 177 7.17 6.37 20.82
C GLU A 177 6.63 5.32 19.85
N MET A 178 5.86 5.72 18.84
CA MET A 178 5.26 4.82 17.87
C MET A 178 6.31 4.33 16.84
N LYS A 179 6.70 3.07 16.95
CA LYS A 179 7.69 2.43 16.08
C LYS A 179 7.04 1.36 15.20
N PRO A 180 7.54 1.16 13.97
CA PRO A 180 7.16 0.00 13.17
C PRO A 180 7.48 -1.31 13.89
N VAL A 181 6.58 -2.28 13.76
CA VAL A 181 6.75 -3.62 14.33
C VAL A 181 6.83 -4.63 13.19
N TYR A 182 7.81 -5.52 13.26
CA TYR A 182 7.93 -6.63 12.33
C TYR A 182 6.74 -7.59 12.48
N SER A 183 6.17 -8.02 11.35
CA SER A 183 4.93 -8.80 11.33
C SER A 183 5.14 -10.31 11.46
N GLY A 184 6.39 -10.78 11.43
CA GLY A 184 6.71 -12.21 11.37
C GLY A 184 6.74 -12.79 9.94
N PHE A 185 6.54 -11.95 8.93
CA PHE A 185 6.46 -12.38 7.53
C PHE A 185 7.45 -11.63 6.65
N GLY A 186 7.93 -12.32 5.61
CA GLY A 186 8.67 -11.71 4.51
C GLY A 186 8.17 -12.22 3.17
N ALA A 187 8.60 -11.59 2.11
CA ALA A 187 8.37 -12.05 0.75
C ALA A 187 9.60 -11.87 -0.12
N ILE A 188 9.80 -12.81 -1.04
CA ILE A 188 10.64 -12.60 -2.23
C ILE A 188 9.73 -12.38 -3.42
N SER A 189 10.18 -11.56 -4.36
CA SER A 189 9.42 -11.26 -5.56
C SER A 189 10.33 -10.89 -6.73
N ALA A 190 9.80 -11.00 -7.93
CA ALA A 190 10.40 -10.46 -9.13
C ALA A 190 9.34 -9.98 -10.11
N ILE A 191 9.75 -9.10 -11.02
CA ILE A 191 9.04 -8.77 -12.24
C ILE A 191 9.81 -9.43 -13.38
N VAL A 192 9.10 -10.16 -14.23
CA VAL A 192 9.67 -10.89 -15.36
C VAL A 192 9.03 -10.36 -16.64
N ASP A 193 9.84 -10.02 -17.63
CA ASP A 193 9.35 -9.71 -18.96
C ASP A 193 8.82 -11.00 -19.60
N ASP A 194 7.68 -10.93 -20.24
CA ASP A 194 7.03 -12.10 -20.83
C ASP A 194 7.86 -12.72 -21.95
N VAL A 195 8.20 -13.96 -21.77
CA VAL A 195 9.03 -14.70 -22.74
C VAL A 195 8.22 -15.14 -23.97
N ASP A 196 6.90 -15.32 -23.82
CA ASP A 196 5.99 -15.69 -24.91
C ASP A 196 4.59 -15.11 -24.72
N SER A 197 4.31 -14.02 -25.41
CA SER A 197 3.01 -13.32 -25.37
C SER A 197 1.84 -14.12 -25.99
N HIS A 198 2.13 -15.20 -26.72
CA HIS A 198 1.13 -15.97 -27.47
C HIS A 198 0.37 -17.02 -26.66
N GLU A 199 0.86 -17.43 -25.48
CA GLU A 199 0.20 -18.44 -24.63
C GLU A 199 -0.60 -17.86 -23.45
N ARG A 200 -0.70 -16.54 -23.31
CA ARG A 200 -1.47 -15.92 -22.23
C ARG A 200 -2.97 -16.02 -22.47
N LYS A 201 -3.54 -17.19 -22.23
CA LYS A 201 -5.02 -17.33 -22.14
C LYS A 201 -5.64 -16.52 -21.00
N ASP A 202 -4.83 -16.12 -20.00
CA ASP A 202 -5.27 -15.49 -18.75
C ASP A 202 -4.57 -14.16 -18.47
N ALA A 203 -4.35 -13.33 -19.50
CA ALA A 203 -3.63 -12.05 -19.41
C ALA A 203 -4.26 -11.02 -18.40
N THR A 204 -5.42 -11.33 -17.83
CA THR A 204 -6.14 -10.48 -16.87
C THR A 204 -6.42 -11.22 -15.56
N CYS A 205 -5.72 -12.31 -15.28
CA CYS A 205 -5.95 -13.12 -14.09
C CYS A 205 -4.83 -12.96 -13.05
N LEU A 206 -5.22 -12.89 -11.77
CA LEU A 206 -4.34 -13.07 -10.64
C LEU A 206 -4.43 -14.53 -10.19
N HIS A 207 -3.30 -15.21 -10.14
CA HIS A 207 -3.20 -16.58 -9.67
C HIS A 207 -2.55 -16.64 -8.30
N SER A 208 -3.08 -17.48 -7.41
CA SER A 208 -2.52 -17.70 -6.09
C SER A 208 -2.57 -19.16 -5.70
N THR A 209 -1.56 -19.63 -4.98
CA THR A 209 -1.44 -20.97 -4.45
C THR A 209 -1.05 -20.90 -2.99
N ILE A 210 -1.87 -21.47 -2.11
CA ILE A 210 -1.54 -21.64 -0.71
C ILE A 210 -0.77 -22.96 -0.57
N THR A 211 0.42 -22.89 0.01
CA THR A 211 1.31 -24.05 0.17
C THR A 211 1.58 -24.30 1.65
N PRO A 212 2.11 -25.47 2.04
CA PRO A 212 2.52 -25.73 3.42
C PRO A 212 3.51 -24.71 3.99
N GLN A 213 4.33 -24.10 3.12
CA GLN A 213 5.41 -23.17 3.53
C GLN A 213 5.03 -21.69 3.40
N GLY A 214 3.89 -21.36 2.76
CA GLY A 214 3.50 -19.97 2.53
C GLY A 214 2.54 -19.81 1.36
N MET A 215 2.55 -18.65 0.74
CA MET A 215 1.69 -18.31 -0.40
C MET A 215 2.53 -17.86 -1.58
N LEU A 216 2.33 -18.51 -2.72
CA LEU A 216 2.89 -18.14 -4.01
C LEU A 216 1.78 -17.49 -4.86
N ALA A 217 2.06 -16.35 -5.48
CA ALA A 217 1.10 -15.71 -6.36
C ALA A 217 1.78 -15.02 -7.54
N THR A 218 1.04 -14.89 -8.63
CA THR A 218 1.49 -14.18 -9.82
C THR A 218 0.33 -13.44 -10.47
N ALA A 219 0.64 -12.32 -11.12
CA ALA A 219 -0.33 -11.55 -11.89
C ALA A 219 0.40 -10.68 -12.93
N PRO A 220 -0.23 -10.33 -14.04
CA PRO A 220 0.29 -9.30 -14.94
C PRO A 220 0.38 -7.96 -14.18
N CYS A 221 1.38 -7.15 -14.51
CA CYS A 221 1.58 -5.83 -13.90
C CYS A 221 1.84 -4.71 -14.91
N ALA A 222 2.12 -5.08 -16.15
CA ALA A 222 2.15 -4.24 -17.34
C ALA A 222 1.84 -5.11 -18.58
N ALA A 223 1.73 -4.53 -19.76
CA ALA A 223 1.34 -5.21 -20.98
C ALA A 223 2.17 -6.49 -21.27
N ASN A 224 3.47 -6.43 -20.99
CA ASN A 224 4.41 -7.53 -21.26
C ASN A 224 5.22 -7.89 -20.01
N GLN A 225 4.66 -7.69 -18.83
CA GLN A 225 5.35 -7.97 -17.57
C GLN A 225 4.45 -8.74 -16.61
N THR A 226 5.02 -9.74 -15.99
CA THR A 226 4.40 -10.52 -14.93
C THR A 226 5.17 -10.35 -13.63
N PHE A 227 4.44 -10.01 -12.59
CA PHE A 227 4.94 -9.98 -11.22
C PHE A 227 4.60 -11.29 -10.53
N TRP A 228 5.54 -11.86 -9.78
CA TRP A 228 5.27 -12.95 -8.86
C TRP A 228 5.89 -12.67 -7.50
N PHE A 229 5.33 -13.27 -6.45
CA PHE A 229 5.90 -13.23 -5.11
C PHE A 229 5.64 -14.55 -4.37
N PHE A 230 6.57 -14.88 -3.49
CA PHE A 230 6.41 -15.95 -2.52
C PHE A 230 6.57 -15.35 -1.11
N SER A 231 5.51 -15.44 -0.30
CA SER A 231 5.45 -14.88 1.06
C SER A 231 5.29 -16.00 2.09
N LYS A 232 6.14 -15.97 3.11
CA LYS A 232 6.15 -16.98 4.20
C LYS A 232 6.49 -16.35 5.55
N GLU A 233 6.33 -17.10 6.62
CA GLU A 233 6.89 -16.77 7.92
C GLU A 233 8.40 -16.74 7.87
N VAL A 234 8.98 -15.71 8.49
CA VAL A 234 10.42 -15.51 8.59
C VAL A 234 10.71 -15.06 10.02
N PRO A 235 11.63 -15.72 10.74
CA PRO A 235 12.06 -15.25 12.05
C PRO A 235 12.74 -13.89 11.93
N LEU A 236 12.60 -13.07 12.98
CA LEU A 236 13.37 -11.83 13.06
C LEU A 236 14.86 -12.18 13.09
N PRO A 237 15.70 -11.59 12.22
CA PRO A 237 17.14 -11.82 12.30
C PRO A 237 17.71 -11.34 13.63
N PRO A 238 18.81 -11.92 14.12
CA PRO A 238 19.48 -11.45 15.30
C PRO A 238 19.83 -9.94 15.17
N ALA A 239 19.73 -9.21 16.28
CA ALA A 239 20.19 -7.84 16.32
C ALA A 239 21.69 -7.79 15.97
N THR A 240 22.07 -6.81 15.17
CA THR A 240 23.47 -6.52 14.89
C THR A 240 24.04 -5.60 15.99
N ASP A 241 25.37 -5.53 16.08
CA ASP A 241 26.05 -4.64 17.04
C ASP A 241 25.70 -3.15 16.88
N SER A 242 25.21 -2.76 15.69
CA SER A 242 24.71 -1.40 15.41
C SER A 242 23.38 -1.09 16.09
N GLY A 243 22.62 -2.11 16.54
CA GLY A 243 21.27 -1.96 17.09
C GLY A 243 20.20 -1.55 16.03
N ASP A 244 20.58 -1.41 14.77
CA ASP A 244 19.61 -1.13 13.68
C ASP A 244 19.11 -2.45 13.07
N GLU A 245 17.81 -2.71 13.19
CA GLU A 245 17.18 -3.90 12.58
C GLU A 245 17.41 -3.99 11.06
N ARG A 246 17.64 -2.85 10.39
CA ARG A 246 17.90 -2.81 8.94
C ARG A 246 19.23 -3.47 8.56
N ASP A 247 20.22 -3.40 9.41
CA ASP A 247 21.51 -4.04 9.19
C ASP A 247 21.38 -5.57 9.31
N GLY A 248 20.60 -6.06 10.27
CA GLY A 248 20.23 -7.48 10.38
C GLY A 248 19.59 -8.01 9.11
N TRP A 249 18.67 -7.24 8.50
CA TRP A 249 18.03 -7.61 7.23
C TRP A 249 18.98 -7.53 6.03
N SER A 250 19.97 -6.67 6.04
CA SER A 250 21.00 -6.61 4.99
C SER A 250 21.83 -7.88 4.97
N LEU A 251 22.29 -8.34 6.14
CA LEU A 251 22.99 -9.63 6.30
C LEU A 251 22.09 -10.81 5.97
N TYR A 252 20.84 -10.80 6.42
CA TYR A 252 19.84 -11.81 6.09
C TYR A 252 19.67 -11.96 4.57
N ARG A 253 19.54 -10.86 3.84
CA ARG A 253 19.40 -10.88 2.38
C ARG A 253 20.57 -11.58 1.69
N GLN A 254 21.78 -11.34 2.15
CA GLN A 254 22.99 -11.95 1.57
C GLN A 254 23.06 -13.45 1.83
N ASN A 255 22.72 -13.87 3.05
CA ASN A 255 22.94 -15.23 3.52
C ASN A 255 21.76 -16.18 3.20
N GLU A 256 20.53 -15.67 3.18
CA GLU A 256 19.31 -16.48 3.16
C GLU A 256 18.64 -16.59 1.78
N LEU A 257 19.08 -15.85 0.75
CA LEU A 257 18.51 -15.98 -0.60
C LEU A 257 18.62 -17.42 -1.14
N ALA A 258 19.68 -18.15 -0.78
CA ALA A 258 19.82 -19.55 -1.15
C ALA A 258 18.76 -20.44 -0.48
N ALA A 259 18.49 -20.20 0.83
CA ALA A 259 17.45 -20.91 1.58
C ALA A 259 16.04 -20.60 1.04
N TRP A 260 15.81 -19.34 0.62
CA TRP A 260 14.57 -18.97 -0.04
C TRP A 260 14.38 -19.66 -1.39
N ARG A 261 15.44 -19.75 -2.20
CA ARG A 261 15.42 -20.49 -3.47
C ARG A 261 15.14 -21.98 -3.24
N SER A 262 15.76 -22.60 -2.24
CA SER A 262 15.51 -24.00 -1.88
C SER A 262 14.06 -24.22 -1.42
N SER A 263 13.53 -23.36 -0.53
CA SER A 263 12.12 -23.39 -0.13
C SER A 263 11.18 -23.27 -1.33
N LEU A 264 11.47 -22.34 -2.22
CA LEU A 264 10.66 -22.11 -3.42
C LEU A 264 10.74 -23.29 -4.40
N SER A 265 11.93 -23.87 -4.63
CA SER A 265 12.07 -25.09 -5.44
C SER A 265 11.21 -26.21 -4.88
N SER A 266 11.25 -26.48 -3.57
CA SER A 266 10.44 -27.55 -3.00
C SER A 266 8.93 -27.31 -3.15
N VAL A 267 8.48 -26.06 -3.14
CA VAL A 267 7.08 -25.70 -3.44
C VAL A 267 6.76 -25.97 -4.91
N LEU A 268 7.63 -25.55 -5.83
CA LEU A 268 7.45 -25.72 -7.27
C LEU A 268 7.49 -27.19 -7.70
N ASP A 269 8.30 -28.04 -7.04
CA ASP A 269 8.40 -29.48 -7.32
C ASP A 269 7.09 -30.21 -6.98
N CYS A 270 6.32 -29.72 -6.01
CA CYS A 270 5.00 -30.28 -5.69
C CYS A 270 3.92 -29.89 -6.71
N MET A 271 4.12 -28.84 -7.50
CA MET A 271 3.13 -28.36 -8.46
C MET A 271 3.20 -29.17 -9.76
N GLN A 272 2.07 -29.73 -10.16
CA GLN A 272 1.92 -30.56 -11.36
C GLN A 272 1.20 -29.80 -12.48
N GLY A 273 1.15 -30.43 -13.65
CA GLY A 273 0.44 -29.95 -14.82
C GLY A 273 0.98 -28.65 -15.41
N GLN A 274 0.18 -28.00 -16.22
CA GLN A 274 0.56 -26.78 -16.94
C GLN A 274 0.88 -25.63 -15.97
N TRP A 275 0.13 -25.51 -14.87
CA TRP A 275 0.38 -24.49 -13.86
C TRP A 275 1.76 -24.62 -13.20
N GLY A 276 2.15 -25.83 -12.81
CA GLY A 276 3.47 -26.08 -12.25
C GLY A 276 4.61 -25.82 -13.25
N GLN A 277 4.40 -26.17 -14.53
CA GLN A 277 5.37 -25.87 -15.60
C GLN A 277 5.52 -24.35 -15.78
N TYR A 278 4.42 -23.63 -15.89
CA TYR A 278 4.41 -22.17 -16.01
C TYR A 278 5.14 -21.49 -14.84
N MET A 279 4.84 -21.89 -13.60
CA MET A 279 5.49 -21.29 -12.42
C MET A 279 6.98 -21.59 -12.35
N ARG A 280 7.43 -22.78 -12.72
CA ARG A 280 8.87 -23.10 -12.81
C ARG A 280 9.58 -22.25 -13.86
N GLN A 281 8.97 -22.07 -15.02
CA GLN A 281 9.52 -21.22 -16.08
C GLN A 281 9.59 -19.75 -15.64
N LEU A 282 8.50 -19.21 -15.08
CA LEU A 282 8.41 -17.83 -14.61
C LEU A 282 9.45 -17.52 -13.52
N VAL A 283 9.54 -18.39 -12.52
CA VAL A 283 10.52 -18.22 -11.43
C VAL A 283 11.94 -18.43 -11.94
N GLY A 284 12.17 -19.40 -12.83
CA GLY A 284 13.47 -19.68 -13.44
C GLY A 284 13.99 -18.54 -14.32
N SER A 285 13.10 -17.77 -14.94
CA SER A 285 13.44 -16.60 -15.77
C SER A 285 13.76 -15.33 -14.94
N SER A 286 13.58 -15.39 -13.63
CA SER A 286 13.80 -14.23 -12.75
C SER A 286 15.29 -13.97 -12.55
N LYS A 287 15.76 -12.79 -12.99
CA LYS A 287 17.16 -12.36 -12.84
C LYS A 287 17.42 -11.78 -11.46
N ASP A 288 16.55 -10.86 -11.02
CA ASP A 288 16.70 -10.12 -9.79
C ASP A 288 15.58 -10.47 -8.81
N LEU A 289 15.96 -11.07 -7.68
CA LEU A 289 15.04 -11.37 -6.59
C LEU A 289 15.12 -10.29 -5.53
N HIS A 290 13.98 -9.76 -5.18
CA HIS A 290 13.85 -8.75 -4.14
C HIS A 290 13.21 -9.34 -2.89
N PHE A 291 13.89 -9.19 -1.74
CA PHE A 291 13.36 -9.58 -0.44
C PHE A 291 12.79 -8.37 0.30
N TYR A 292 11.60 -8.53 0.87
CA TYR A 292 10.89 -7.51 1.63
C TYR A 292 10.40 -8.09 2.97
N PRO A 293 10.98 -7.66 4.11
CA PRO A 293 10.37 -7.91 5.42
C PRO A 293 9.11 -7.06 5.56
N HIS A 294 8.04 -7.67 6.09
CA HIS A 294 6.77 -6.97 6.27
C HIS A 294 6.70 -6.34 7.66
N TYR A 295 6.56 -5.03 7.68
CA TYR A 295 6.33 -4.24 8.88
C TYR A 295 4.93 -3.67 8.89
N ARG A 296 4.45 -3.30 10.07
CA ARG A 296 3.21 -2.56 10.29
C ARG A 296 3.39 -1.57 11.43
N LEU A 297 2.50 -0.60 11.52
CA LEU A 297 2.37 0.21 12.74
C LEU A 297 1.36 -0.45 13.68
N PRO A 298 1.59 -0.42 15.01
CA PRO A 298 0.58 -0.75 15.99
C PRO A 298 -0.64 0.17 15.85
N LEU A 299 -1.81 -0.33 16.23
CA LEU A 299 -3.00 0.50 16.32
C LEU A 299 -2.90 1.45 17.51
N GLY A 300 -3.65 2.57 17.51
CA GLY A 300 -3.74 3.51 18.63
C GLY A 300 -2.72 4.65 18.59
N GLY A 301 -1.80 4.72 17.63
CA GLY A 301 -0.86 5.84 17.48
C GLY A 301 -1.55 7.18 17.19
N ARG A 302 -0.88 8.27 17.51
CA ARG A 302 -1.36 9.62 17.20
C ARG A 302 -1.05 9.96 15.74
N TRP A 303 -1.96 10.65 15.08
CA TRP A 303 -1.79 11.14 13.72
C TRP A 303 -1.56 12.65 13.66
N PHE A 304 -1.86 13.35 14.74
CA PHE A 304 -1.56 14.77 14.98
C PHE A 304 -1.33 14.99 16.48
N VAL A 305 -0.84 16.15 16.86
CA VAL A 305 -0.67 16.55 18.27
C VAL A 305 -1.82 17.49 18.63
N PRO A 306 -2.74 17.13 19.55
CA PRO A 306 -3.83 18.00 19.97
C PRO A 306 -3.33 19.27 20.68
N SER A 307 -4.15 20.32 20.68
CA SER A 307 -3.93 21.52 21.47
C SER A 307 -3.89 21.20 22.98
N GLY A 308 -3.28 22.06 23.78
CA GLY A 308 -3.16 21.86 25.24
C GLY A 308 -1.78 21.36 25.70
N SER A 309 -0.90 20.97 24.79
CA SER A 309 0.51 20.63 25.09
C SER A 309 1.45 21.84 24.99
N GLY A 310 0.95 23.05 25.27
CA GLY A 310 1.67 24.32 25.08
C GLY A 310 1.64 24.83 23.64
N ARG A 311 0.64 24.41 22.85
CA ARG A 311 0.44 24.76 21.44
C ARG A 311 -0.97 25.30 21.22
N ASP A 312 -1.08 26.34 20.40
CA ASP A 312 -2.35 27.04 20.18
C ASP A 312 -3.28 26.34 19.19
N SER A 313 -2.72 25.63 18.18
CA SER A 313 -3.49 24.88 17.17
C SER A 313 -2.58 23.90 16.41
N PRO A 314 -2.99 22.64 16.15
CA PRO A 314 -2.19 21.70 15.39
C PRO A 314 -2.10 22.12 13.92
N ARG A 315 -0.89 22.00 13.35
CA ARG A 315 -0.59 22.29 11.94
C ARG A 315 -0.01 21.09 11.20
N THR A 316 0.28 20.00 11.91
CA THR A 316 0.91 18.80 11.37
C THR A 316 -0.03 17.60 11.45
N LEU A 317 -0.24 16.93 10.30
CA LEU A 317 -1.04 15.71 10.20
C LEU A 317 -0.25 14.63 9.45
N LEU A 318 -0.30 13.39 9.91
CA LEU A 318 0.23 12.23 9.21
C LEU A 318 -0.81 11.62 8.28
N LEU A 319 -0.38 11.14 7.10
CA LEU A 319 -1.22 10.46 6.11
C LEU A 319 -0.57 9.16 5.63
N GLY A 320 -1.40 8.22 5.23
CA GLY A 320 -0.98 6.92 4.67
C GLY A 320 -0.10 6.13 5.63
N ASP A 321 0.94 5.49 5.10
CA ASP A 321 1.84 4.64 5.90
C ASP A 321 2.59 5.39 7.01
N ALA A 322 2.70 6.71 6.95
CA ALA A 322 3.25 7.51 8.03
C ALA A 322 2.34 7.49 9.27
N ALA A 323 1.03 7.41 9.08
CA ALA A 323 0.02 7.36 10.13
C ALA A 323 -0.35 5.93 10.55
N HIS A 324 -0.52 5.02 9.57
CA HIS A 324 -1.22 3.75 9.81
C HIS A 324 -0.78 2.59 8.90
N ALA A 325 0.50 2.44 8.63
CA ALA A 325 1.00 1.35 7.79
C ALA A 325 0.44 -0.01 8.22
N VAL A 326 -0.29 -0.68 7.33
CA VAL A 326 -0.84 -2.02 7.51
C VAL A 326 0.02 -3.07 6.81
N GLN A 327 -0.11 -4.34 7.22
CA GLN A 327 0.52 -5.43 6.50
C GLN A 327 0.04 -5.48 5.04
N PRO A 328 0.91 -5.82 4.06
CA PRO A 328 0.55 -5.81 2.64
C PRO A 328 -0.51 -6.86 2.25
N HIS A 329 -0.86 -7.75 3.17
CA HIS A 329 -1.74 -8.91 2.94
C HIS A 329 -3.20 -8.55 2.61
N ALA A 330 -3.62 -7.31 2.86
CA ALA A 330 -4.94 -6.81 2.46
C ALA A 330 -4.94 -6.18 1.05
N GLY A 331 -3.77 -5.84 0.49
CA GLY A 331 -3.67 -5.17 -0.80
C GLY A 331 -4.30 -3.76 -0.83
N GLN A 332 -4.39 -3.08 0.33
CA GLN A 332 -5.12 -1.81 0.49
C GLN A 332 -4.22 -0.59 0.74
N GLY A 333 -2.89 -0.73 0.87
CA GLY A 333 -2.03 0.37 1.32
C GLY A 333 -2.16 1.66 0.49
N VAL A 334 -2.12 1.55 -0.84
CA VAL A 334 -2.30 2.72 -1.73
C VAL A 334 -3.72 3.25 -1.63
N ALA A 335 -4.74 2.38 -1.60
CA ALA A 335 -6.14 2.79 -1.49
C ALA A 335 -6.39 3.59 -0.20
N LEU A 336 -5.90 3.09 0.94
CA LEU A 336 -6.01 3.80 2.22
C LEU A 336 -5.34 5.18 2.19
N ALA A 337 -4.14 5.27 1.59
CA ALA A 337 -3.41 6.53 1.48
C ALA A 337 -4.15 7.57 0.61
N VAL A 338 -4.76 7.15 -0.51
CA VAL A 338 -5.50 8.10 -1.35
C VAL A 338 -6.91 8.40 -0.80
N GLU A 339 -7.53 7.48 -0.04
CA GLU A 339 -8.74 7.76 0.75
C GLU A 339 -8.48 8.87 1.79
N ASP A 340 -7.33 8.81 2.51
CA ASP A 340 -6.91 9.86 3.44
C ASP A 340 -6.87 11.23 2.76
N VAL A 341 -6.26 11.28 1.58
CA VAL A 341 -6.12 12.50 0.79
C VAL A 341 -7.48 13.08 0.42
N LEU A 342 -8.39 12.25 -0.03
CA LEU A 342 -9.72 12.68 -0.45
C LEU A 342 -10.54 13.20 0.74
N LEU A 343 -10.51 12.48 1.87
CA LEU A 343 -11.18 12.88 3.09
C LEU A 343 -10.61 14.21 3.63
N LEU A 344 -9.30 14.32 3.76
CA LEU A 344 -8.67 15.55 4.24
C LEU A 344 -9.03 16.73 3.34
N SER A 345 -8.96 16.57 2.02
CA SER A 345 -9.36 17.61 1.06
C SER A 345 -10.81 18.07 1.26
N GLY A 346 -11.74 17.13 1.48
CA GLY A 346 -13.14 17.45 1.75
C GLY A 346 -13.33 18.22 3.06
N LEU A 347 -12.70 17.76 4.14
CA LEU A 347 -12.75 18.42 5.44
C LEU A 347 -12.10 19.82 5.40
N LEU A 348 -11.01 20.00 4.66
CA LEU A 348 -10.41 21.32 4.44
C LEU A 348 -11.32 22.25 3.62
N THR A 349 -12.13 21.72 2.71
CA THR A 349 -13.15 22.51 2.00
C THR A 349 -14.21 23.02 2.96
N GLN A 350 -14.69 22.17 3.88
CA GLN A 350 -15.63 22.58 4.94
C GLN A 350 -15.01 23.61 5.90
N TYR A 351 -13.73 23.44 6.25
CA TYR A 351 -12.99 24.46 7.03
C TYR A 351 -12.90 25.80 6.29
N GLN A 352 -12.57 25.78 4.99
CA GLN A 352 -12.52 27.00 4.15
C GLN A 352 -13.89 27.66 4.01
N ALA A 353 -14.97 26.89 4.05
CA ALA A 353 -16.35 27.38 4.08
C ALA A 353 -16.81 27.92 5.44
N GLY A 354 -16.01 27.75 6.51
CA GLY A 354 -16.30 28.21 7.86
C GLY A 354 -17.15 27.24 8.69
N GLU A 355 -17.29 25.98 8.25
CA GLU A 355 -18.01 24.95 9.04
C GLU A 355 -17.19 24.48 10.25
N TYR A 356 -15.86 24.62 10.20
CA TYR A 356 -14.94 24.39 11.31
C TYR A 356 -14.21 25.69 11.67
N THR A 357 -13.91 25.89 12.95
CA THR A 357 -13.25 27.08 13.47
C THR A 357 -11.73 26.89 13.60
N ALA A 358 -11.28 25.65 13.75
CA ALA A 358 -9.87 25.30 13.94
C ALA A 358 -9.48 24.02 13.16
N LEU A 359 -8.20 23.90 12.78
CA LEU A 359 -7.66 22.69 12.15
C LEU A 359 -7.73 21.48 13.09
N GLU A 360 -7.73 21.69 14.40
CA GLU A 360 -7.91 20.58 15.35
C GLU A 360 -9.25 19.86 15.18
N GLU A 361 -10.31 20.59 14.88
CA GLU A 361 -11.64 20.02 14.60
C GLU A 361 -11.60 19.17 13.33
N VAL A 362 -10.91 19.67 12.30
CA VAL A 362 -10.67 18.97 11.03
C VAL A 362 -9.88 17.66 11.27
N PHE A 363 -8.76 17.74 11.98
CA PHE A 363 -7.92 16.57 12.26
C PHE A 363 -8.61 15.57 13.19
N GLY A 364 -9.35 16.04 14.18
CA GLY A 364 -10.16 15.20 15.04
C GLY A 364 -11.29 14.49 14.28
N ARG A 365 -11.94 15.16 13.32
CA ARG A 365 -12.95 14.54 12.44
C ARG A 365 -12.31 13.51 11.51
N PHE A 366 -11.16 13.85 10.92
CA PHE A 366 -10.37 12.93 10.11
C PHE A 366 -10.02 11.64 10.88
N ASP A 367 -9.47 11.76 12.09
CA ASP A 367 -9.10 10.62 12.94
C ASP A 367 -10.34 9.76 13.27
N ARG A 368 -11.45 10.34 13.65
CA ARG A 368 -12.69 9.61 13.98
C ARG A 368 -13.26 8.83 12.81
N ILE A 369 -13.15 9.33 11.58
CA ILE A 369 -13.62 8.65 10.38
C ILE A 369 -12.65 7.55 9.96
N ARG A 370 -11.34 7.84 9.97
CA ARG A 370 -10.36 6.92 9.40
C ARG A 370 -10.00 5.77 10.33
N ARG A 371 -9.99 5.99 11.64
CA ARG A 371 -9.53 4.97 12.60
C ARG A 371 -10.30 3.65 12.52
N PRO A 372 -11.64 3.61 12.55
CA PRO A 372 -12.38 2.36 12.40
C PRO A 372 -12.07 1.65 11.07
N ARG A 373 -11.90 2.41 9.99
CA ARG A 373 -11.55 1.85 8.67
C ARG A 373 -10.18 1.20 8.68
N ILE A 374 -9.19 1.83 9.30
CA ILE A 374 -7.82 1.29 9.40
C ILE A 374 -7.81 0.03 10.28
N GLU A 375 -8.55 0.01 11.37
CA GLU A 375 -8.69 -1.16 12.24
C GLU A 375 -9.30 -2.35 11.48
N GLN A 376 -10.37 -2.13 10.72
CA GLN A 376 -11.01 -3.14 9.87
C GLN A 376 -10.02 -3.73 8.85
N ILE A 377 -9.26 -2.89 8.13
CA ILE A 377 -8.30 -3.36 7.13
C ILE A 377 -7.09 -4.05 7.80
N ASN A 378 -6.67 -3.60 8.98
CA ASN A 378 -5.60 -4.28 9.73
C ASN A 378 -6.04 -5.69 10.19
N GLU A 379 -7.30 -5.86 10.60
CA GLU A 379 -7.85 -7.17 10.92
C GLU A 379 -7.90 -8.08 9.67
N LEU A 380 -8.38 -7.57 8.53
CA LEU A 380 -8.38 -8.27 7.25
C LEU A 380 -6.95 -8.70 6.87
N ALA A 381 -5.98 -7.80 6.95
CA ALA A 381 -4.58 -8.10 6.66
C ALA A 381 -4.01 -9.20 7.59
N SER A 382 -4.34 -9.12 8.86
CA SER A 382 -3.94 -10.13 9.87
C SER A 382 -4.56 -11.50 9.60
N ARG A 383 -5.84 -11.55 9.23
CA ARG A 383 -6.54 -12.77 8.82
C ARG A 383 -5.89 -13.39 7.58
N ASN A 384 -5.62 -12.59 6.55
CA ASN A 384 -4.97 -13.04 5.33
C ASN A 384 -3.52 -13.47 5.57
N GLY A 385 -2.82 -12.84 6.52
CA GLY A 385 -1.48 -13.23 6.96
C GLY A 385 -1.44 -14.65 7.54
N ARG A 386 -2.46 -15.04 8.31
CA ARG A 386 -2.53 -16.40 8.89
C ARG A 386 -2.52 -17.53 7.86
N MET A 387 -2.98 -17.27 6.63
CA MET A 387 -2.92 -18.24 5.52
C MET A 387 -1.50 -18.48 4.99
N ARG A 388 -0.55 -17.58 5.31
CA ARG A 388 0.86 -17.65 4.89
C ARG A 388 1.79 -18.29 5.92
N ARG A 389 1.23 -18.74 7.06
CA ARG A 389 1.99 -19.45 8.08
C ARG A 389 2.41 -20.82 7.62
N ASN A 390 3.52 -21.30 8.16
CA ASN A 390 3.93 -22.68 8.01
C ASN A 390 2.84 -23.61 8.55
N GLN A 391 2.43 -24.58 7.74
CA GLN A 391 1.37 -25.53 8.06
C GLN A 391 1.83 -26.93 7.67
N SER A 392 1.33 -27.94 8.40
CA SER A 392 1.58 -29.32 7.97
C SER A 392 0.89 -29.57 6.61
N PRO A 393 1.48 -30.38 5.72
CA PRO A 393 0.88 -30.72 4.43
C PRO A 393 -0.54 -31.29 4.58
N TRP A 394 -0.76 -32.06 5.63
CA TRP A 394 -2.07 -32.61 6.00
C TRP A 394 -3.12 -31.52 6.25
N LEU A 395 -2.75 -30.46 6.97
CA LEU A 395 -3.67 -29.36 7.26
C LEU A 395 -4.00 -28.55 6.02
N VAL A 396 -3.04 -28.35 5.12
CA VAL A 396 -3.27 -27.69 3.83
C VAL A 396 -4.23 -28.53 2.98
N TRP A 397 -3.97 -29.84 2.86
CA TRP A 397 -4.85 -30.75 2.15
C TRP A 397 -6.29 -30.76 2.71
N PHE A 398 -6.43 -30.78 4.06
CA PHE A 398 -7.75 -30.73 4.70
C PHE A 398 -8.47 -29.40 4.41
N LYS A 399 -7.76 -28.27 4.42
CA LYS A 399 -8.31 -26.96 4.08
C LYS A 399 -8.75 -26.88 2.61
N GLU A 400 -7.96 -27.43 1.71
CA GLU A 400 -8.29 -27.52 0.28
C GLU A 400 -9.55 -28.38 0.07
N TRP A 401 -9.60 -29.55 0.70
CA TRP A 401 -10.76 -30.43 0.66
C TRP A 401 -12.01 -29.76 1.26
N TYR A 402 -11.89 -29.14 2.43
CA TYR A 402 -12.99 -28.42 3.09
C TYR A 402 -13.49 -27.26 2.21
N MET A 403 -12.59 -26.50 1.64
CA MET A 403 -12.94 -25.40 0.73
C MET A 403 -13.64 -25.94 -0.51
N TRP A 404 -13.12 -26.99 -1.14
CA TRP A 404 -13.76 -27.67 -2.26
C TRP A 404 -15.17 -28.15 -1.89
N PHE A 405 -15.30 -28.82 -0.75
CA PHE A 405 -16.59 -29.31 -0.23
C PHE A 405 -17.60 -28.19 0.02
N MET A 406 -17.19 -27.11 0.70
CA MET A 406 -18.03 -25.95 0.96
C MET A 406 -18.49 -25.27 -0.35
N LEU A 407 -17.64 -25.20 -1.34
CA LEU A 407 -17.97 -24.63 -2.66
C LEU A 407 -19.02 -25.46 -3.40
N HIS A 408 -18.95 -26.80 -3.31
CA HIS A 408 -19.93 -27.67 -3.96
C HIS A 408 -21.27 -27.65 -3.22
N ILE A 409 -21.27 -27.57 -1.89
CA ILE A 409 -22.51 -27.41 -1.10
C ILE A 409 -23.15 -26.04 -1.36
N ASN A 410 -22.39 -24.97 -1.35
CA ASN A 410 -22.94 -23.62 -1.61
C ASN A 410 -23.52 -23.50 -3.03
N TRP A 411 -22.89 -24.14 -4.03
CA TRP A 411 -23.45 -24.24 -5.37
C TRP A 411 -24.81 -24.97 -5.37
N PHE A 412 -24.91 -26.05 -4.61
CA PHE A 412 -26.14 -26.82 -4.49
C PHE A 412 -27.28 -26.05 -3.78
N TRP A 413 -26.95 -25.16 -2.81
CA TRP A 413 -27.92 -24.36 -2.06
C TRP A 413 -28.14 -22.96 -2.66
N GLY A 414 -27.52 -22.64 -3.79
CA GLY A 414 -27.69 -21.33 -4.46
C GLY A 414 -27.16 -20.12 -3.66
N MET A 415 -26.32 -20.34 -2.64
CA MET A 415 -25.73 -19.28 -1.84
C MET A 415 -24.50 -18.72 -2.53
N SER A 416 -24.56 -17.47 -2.97
CA SER A 416 -23.41 -16.73 -3.46
C SER A 416 -22.47 -16.42 -2.30
N MET A 417 -21.35 -17.15 -2.20
CA MET A 417 -20.24 -16.75 -1.33
C MET A 417 -19.25 -15.89 -2.12
N SER A 418 -19.54 -14.61 -2.28
CA SER A 418 -18.51 -13.62 -2.57
C SER A 418 -17.64 -13.48 -1.31
N GLY A 419 -16.60 -14.31 -1.20
CA GLY A 419 -15.78 -14.42 0.03
C GLY A 419 -14.74 -13.31 0.21
N VAL A 420 -14.78 -12.26 -0.60
CA VAL A 420 -14.19 -10.95 -0.30
C VAL A 420 -15.36 -10.12 0.19
N SER A 421 -15.27 -9.57 1.39
CA SER A 421 -16.25 -8.60 1.86
C SER A 421 -16.25 -7.45 0.86
N ASN A 422 -17.28 -7.39 0.00
CA ASN A 422 -17.40 -6.33 -1.02
C ASN A 422 -17.37 -4.94 -0.35
N GLY A 423 -17.77 -4.83 0.91
CA GLY A 423 -17.72 -3.60 1.69
C GLY A 423 -16.32 -2.96 1.75
N ASP A 424 -15.25 -3.76 1.74
CA ASP A 424 -13.88 -3.23 1.83
C ASP A 424 -13.39 -2.55 0.56
N ILE A 425 -13.79 -3.07 -0.61
CA ILE A 425 -13.37 -2.55 -1.91
C ILE A 425 -14.37 -1.57 -2.52
N LEU A 426 -15.59 -1.52 -1.98
CA LEU A 426 -16.66 -0.60 -2.40
C LEU A 426 -16.75 0.65 -1.51
N TYR A 427 -15.93 0.74 -0.46
CA TYR A 427 -15.95 1.86 0.47
C TYR A 427 -15.85 3.21 -0.24
N ASP A 428 -16.76 4.11 0.10
CA ASP A 428 -16.80 5.48 -0.43
C ASP A 428 -16.50 6.49 0.66
N VAL A 429 -15.26 6.95 0.68
CA VAL A 429 -14.83 7.94 1.67
C VAL A 429 -15.55 9.29 1.55
N GLU A 430 -16.12 9.63 0.39
CA GLU A 430 -16.90 10.88 0.24
C GLU A 430 -18.28 10.79 0.90
N ALA A 431 -18.82 9.59 1.06
CA ALA A 431 -20.05 9.41 1.82
C ALA A 431 -19.89 9.84 3.30
N GLU A 432 -18.68 9.79 3.82
CA GLU A 432 -18.33 10.20 5.19
C GLU A 432 -18.27 11.73 5.39
N LEU A 433 -18.28 12.49 4.30
CA LEU A 433 -18.28 13.96 4.32
C LEU A 433 -19.69 14.58 4.43
N LYS A 434 -20.70 13.74 4.29
CA LYS A 434 -22.12 14.14 4.43
C LYS A 434 -22.57 14.09 5.89
#